data_5dfa2e65eadbfac588d5f410c33e529b
#
_entry.id   5dfa2e65eadbfac588d5f410c33e529b
#
_cell.length_a   1.000
_cell.length_b   1.000
_cell.length_c   1.000
_cell.angle_alpha   90.00
_cell.angle_beta   90.00
_cell.angle_gamma   90.00
#
_symmetry.space_group_name_H-M   'P 1'
#
loop_
_entity.id
_entity.type
_entity.pdbx_description
1 polymer ?
#
loop_
_entity_poly.entity_id
_entity_poly.type
_entity_poly.pdbx_seq_one_letter_code
_entity_poly.pdbx_strand_id
1 'polypeptide(L)'
;MNWVIGKKQKRRNRIKAQFGKNPMELEEWESLEKRMREIRMYEELVVQDVKKEEWQSAGSVDTVTWNDLEMDRVFARINHTRTYMGEQILYHRLHNMQTRQSCEDMEKRISFFSRRESIRTEIEEKLMRIGKQKESCYLPFFLTEEINPLVIPGAILYFLQGLLAFCLIGAILLRSNLWATGFLVVAVVNLLIYLHTKCKYEGNLFMVSSLKELFDFCNWIVKKLEPDRPEILHALEKTQKLSHRMLRWQTRKYQSISGDVTGILWDYIAGITLHDVVAFYRIQKTLRACKKETMQLYTFAGEIDMEIAIASFRKSLPQWCCPSLQSDGAISVEEIRHPLMADAIPNDFVLKKGVVLTGANASGKSTFMKAVAINVILAQTINTCVAKNMKMPAIQVMTSMALRDDVLQGESYYMREIKYLKRMFDELETGEPMLFVIDEILKGTNTRERLAASNAILSYMVQKQGFLLIATHDLELVYALKNRYDTYYFDSQVHEKDIVFPYKIRRGIVGKTNAIDLMELLDFPEEITDQARREVGKR
;
A
#
# COMPACT_ATOMS: atom_id res chain seq x y z
N MET A 1 41.15 -3.11 2.37
CA MET A 1 40.51 -2.31 1.29
C MET A 1 39.80 -3.19 0.27
N ASN A 2 40.44 -4.18 -0.31
CA ASN A 2 39.84 -5.09 -1.32
C ASN A 2 38.61 -5.88 -0.86
N TRP A 3 38.54 -6.29 0.41
CA TRP A 3 37.40 -7.02 0.98
C TRP A 3 36.13 -6.15 1.09
N VAL A 4 36.26 -4.86 1.47
CA VAL A 4 35.14 -3.90 1.55
C VAL A 4 34.61 -3.59 0.15
N ILE A 5 35.50 -3.44 -0.84
CA ILE A 5 35.13 -3.22 -2.24
C ILE A 5 34.39 -4.44 -2.78
N GLY A 6 34.85 -5.65 -2.47
CA GLY A 6 34.18 -6.90 -2.88
C GLY A 6 32.78 -7.08 -2.29
N LYS A 7 32.56 -6.73 -1.01
CA LYS A 7 31.23 -6.73 -0.38
C LYS A 7 30.27 -5.71 -1.02
N LYS A 8 30.75 -4.51 -1.30
CA LYS A 8 29.96 -3.47 -1.96
C LYS A 8 29.53 -3.91 -3.36
N GLN A 9 30.44 -4.50 -4.13
CA GLN A 9 30.14 -4.99 -5.48
C GLN A 9 29.14 -6.15 -5.45
N LYS A 10 29.28 -7.11 -4.53
CA LYS A 10 28.31 -8.21 -4.36
C LYS A 10 26.91 -7.67 -4.02
N ARG A 11 26.79 -6.67 -3.14
CA ARG A 11 25.52 -6.02 -2.79
C ARG A 11 24.88 -5.36 -4.01
N ARG A 12 25.65 -4.60 -4.79
CA ARG A 12 25.17 -3.97 -6.03
C ARG A 12 24.69 -4.99 -7.06
N ASN A 13 25.43 -6.06 -7.25
CA ASN A 13 25.04 -7.12 -8.17
C ASN A 13 23.74 -7.81 -7.72
N ARG A 14 23.52 -8.00 -6.41
CA ARG A 14 22.27 -8.53 -5.87
C ARG A 14 21.10 -7.59 -6.13
N ILE A 15 21.28 -6.29 -5.90
CA ILE A 15 20.24 -5.26 -6.18
C ILE A 15 19.84 -5.31 -7.66
N LYS A 16 20.81 -5.29 -8.57
CA LYS A 16 20.55 -5.38 -10.00
C LYS A 16 19.82 -6.65 -10.41
N ALA A 17 20.19 -7.79 -9.83
CA ALA A 17 19.57 -9.08 -10.12
C ALA A 17 18.12 -9.22 -9.60
N GLN A 18 17.74 -8.45 -8.60
CA GLN A 18 16.38 -8.42 -8.07
C GLN A 18 15.42 -7.51 -8.86
N PHE A 19 15.94 -6.52 -9.55
CA PHE A 19 15.13 -5.57 -10.31
C PHE A 19 14.44 -6.24 -11.50
N GLY A 20 13.11 -6.16 -11.55
CA GLY A 20 12.28 -6.82 -12.56
C GLY A 20 11.95 -8.28 -12.23
N LYS A 21 12.20 -8.75 -11.00
CA LYS A 21 11.66 -10.02 -10.51
C LYS A 21 10.33 -9.80 -9.79
N ASN A 22 9.54 -10.86 -9.69
CA ASN A 22 8.32 -10.83 -8.88
C ASN A 22 8.68 -10.78 -7.39
N PRO A 23 8.28 -9.77 -6.63
CA PRO A 23 8.56 -9.70 -5.19
C PRO A 23 8.01 -10.88 -4.39
N MET A 24 6.87 -11.45 -4.80
CA MET A 24 6.26 -12.61 -4.14
C MET A 24 7.09 -13.91 -4.27
N GLU A 25 8.05 -13.96 -5.19
CA GLU A 25 9.06 -15.03 -5.28
C GLU A 25 10.26 -14.80 -4.34
N LEU A 26 10.42 -13.56 -3.87
CA LEU A 26 11.54 -13.14 -3.02
C LEU A 26 11.17 -13.09 -1.53
N GLU A 27 9.89 -12.93 -1.24
CA GLU A 27 9.33 -12.84 0.12
C GLU A 27 8.02 -13.64 0.20
N GLU A 28 7.88 -14.46 1.25
CA GLU A 28 6.67 -15.23 1.50
C GLU A 28 5.49 -14.31 1.90
N TRP A 29 4.30 -14.60 1.39
CA TRP A 29 3.07 -13.86 1.70
C TRP A 29 2.83 -13.72 3.21
N GLU A 30 3.02 -14.80 3.98
CA GLU A 30 2.85 -14.78 5.44
C GLU A 30 3.75 -13.76 6.15
N SER A 31 4.95 -13.52 5.63
CA SER A 31 5.87 -12.51 6.17
C SER A 31 5.35 -11.09 5.91
N LEU A 32 4.79 -10.84 4.73
CA LEU A 32 4.18 -9.56 4.38
C LEU A 32 2.88 -9.34 5.16
N GLU A 33 2.03 -10.37 5.26
CA GLU A 33 0.75 -10.30 5.97
C GLU A 33 0.93 -9.89 7.43
N LYS A 34 1.96 -10.39 8.09
CA LYS A 34 2.32 -9.98 9.47
C LYS A 34 2.67 -8.50 9.58
N ARG A 35 3.14 -7.86 8.49
CA ARG A 35 3.50 -6.44 8.45
C ARG A 35 2.40 -5.53 7.88
N MET A 36 1.29 -6.11 7.40
CA MET A 36 0.21 -5.32 6.80
C MET A 36 -0.39 -4.29 7.78
N ARG A 37 -0.43 -4.62 9.07
CA ARG A 37 -0.89 -3.70 10.11
C ARG A 37 -0.03 -2.42 10.15
N GLU A 38 1.29 -2.59 10.16
CA GLU A 38 2.25 -1.48 10.20
C GLU A 38 2.23 -0.66 8.90
N ILE A 39 1.97 -1.31 7.77
CA ILE A 39 1.87 -0.66 6.47
C ILE A 39 0.59 0.20 6.42
N ARG A 40 -0.55 -0.34 6.85
CA ARG A 40 -1.85 0.37 6.88
C ARG A 40 -1.87 1.56 7.82
N MET A 41 -1.07 1.54 8.87
CA MET A 41 -1.03 2.60 9.87
C MET A 41 -0.77 3.99 9.29
N TYR A 42 0.04 4.11 8.24
CA TYR A 42 0.25 5.39 7.56
C TYR A 42 -1.05 5.92 6.93
N GLU A 43 -1.80 5.04 6.25
CA GLU A 43 -3.09 5.38 5.64
C GLU A 43 -4.08 5.87 6.70
N GLU A 44 -4.20 5.14 7.81
CA GLU A 44 -5.10 5.49 8.91
C GLU A 44 -4.77 6.84 9.54
N LEU A 45 -3.48 7.16 9.72
CA LEU A 45 -3.02 8.41 10.34
C LEU A 45 -3.12 9.61 9.40
N VAL A 46 -2.64 9.45 8.17
CA VAL A 46 -2.60 10.55 7.20
C VAL A 46 -3.99 10.92 6.72
N VAL A 47 -4.86 9.93 6.49
CA VAL A 47 -6.25 10.18 6.09
C VAL A 47 -7.03 10.90 7.19
N GLN A 48 -6.76 10.66 8.48
CA GLN A 48 -7.42 11.38 9.57
C GLN A 48 -6.99 12.86 9.67
N ASP A 49 -5.69 13.15 9.47
CA ASP A 49 -5.17 14.53 9.54
C ASP A 49 -5.46 15.34 8.25
N VAL A 50 -5.40 14.69 7.09
CA VAL A 50 -5.49 15.35 5.77
C VAL A 50 -6.92 15.54 5.28
N LYS A 51 -7.92 14.80 5.79
CA LYS A 51 -9.34 15.09 5.52
C LYS A 51 -9.75 16.54 5.84
N LYS A 52 -8.84 17.33 6.41
CA LYS A 52 -9.12 18.72 6.76
C LYS A 52 -8.62 19.76 5.76
N GLU A 53 -7.59 19.55 4.94
CA GLU A 53 -7.04 20.73 4.23
C GLU A 53 -6.51 20.60 2.78
N GLU A 54 -5.99 19.49 2.23
CA GLU A 54 -5.25 19.60 0.95
C GLU A 54 -5.14 18.39 0.00
N TRP A 55 -5.82 17.26 0.20
CA TRP A 55 -5.79 16.19 -0.81
C TRP A 55 -6.97 16.32 -1.79
N GLN A 56 -6.72 16.93 -2.94
CA GLN A 56 -7.54 16.76 -4.13
C GLN A 56 -7.29 15.35 -4.70
N SER A 57 -7.71 14.29 -3.96
CA SER A 57 -7.77 12.98 -4.55
C SER A 57 -8.94 12.95 -5.53
N ALA A 58 -8.69 12.51 -6.75
CA ALA A 58 -9.73 12.28 -7.75
C ALA A 58 -10.69 11.12 -7.37
N GLY A 59 -10.59 10.59 -6.15
CA GLY A 59 -11.36 9.49 -5.59
C GLY A 59 -10.49 8.49 -4.83
N SER A 60 -11.11 7.66 -4.01
CA SER A 60 -10.43 6.61 -3.25
C SER A 60 -11.08 5.24 -3.44
N VAL A 61 -10.29 4.19 -3.30
CA VAL A 61 -10.77 2.79 -3.33
C VAL A 61 -11.29 2.43 -1.94
N ASP A 62 -12.57 2.13 -1.82
CA ASP A 62 -13.16 1.73 -0.55
C ASP A 62 -12.74 0.32 -0.09
N THR A 63 -12.94 0.05 1.20
CA THR A 63 -12.51 -1.21 1.83
C THR A 63 -13.16 -2.45 1.21
N VAL A 64 -14.42 -2.36 0.77
CA VAL A 64 -15.12 -3.50 0.16
C VAL A 64 -14.50 -3.82 -1.20
N THR A 65 -14.33 -2.82 -2.04
CA THR A 65 -13.67 -2.93 -3.35
C THR A 65 -12.24 -3.43 -3.21
N TRP A 66 -11.49 -2.93 -2.22
CA TRP A 66 -10.13 -3.38 -1.92
C TRP A 66 -10.08 -4.88 -1.61
N ASN A 67 -10.99 -5.35 -0.76
CA ASN A 67 -11.05 -6.76 -0.36
C ASN A 67 -11.54 -7.67 -1.49
N ASP A 68 -12.58 -7.27 -2.23
CA ASP A 68 -13.14 -8.01 -3.35
C ASP A 68 -12.08 -8.28 -4.44
N LEU A 69 -11.25 -7.27 -4.71
CA LEU A 69 -10.20 -7.32 -5.72
C LEU A 69 -8.88 -7.93 -5.20
N GLU A 70 -8.82 -8.34 -3.93
CA GLU A 70 -7.59 -8.85 -3.30
C GLU A 70 -6.40 -7.89 -3.45
N MET A 71 -6.65 -6.59 -3.27
CA MET A 71 -5.66 -5.54 -3.52
C MET A 71 -4.41 -5.64 -2.63
N ASP A 72 -4.48 -6.26 -1.46
CA ASP A 72 -3.31 -6.58 -0.64
C ASP A 72 -2.32 -7.49 -1.40
N ARG A 73 -2.82 -8.45 -2.19
CA ARG A 73 -1.97 -9.29 -3.06
C ARG A 73 -1.42 -8.51 -4.26
N VAL A 74 -2.22 -7.59 -4.81
CA VAL A 74 -1.76 -6.69 -5.88
C VAL A 74 -0.66 -5.78 -5.34
N PHE A 75 -0.84 -5.22 -4.15
CA PHE A 75 0.21 -4.47 -3.45
C PHE A 75 1.48 -5.33 -3.29
N ALA A 76 1.37 -6.55 -2.78
CA ALA A 76 2.50 -7.48 -2.63
C ALA A 76 3.23 -7.74 -3.95
N ARG A 77 2.48 -7.89 -5.06
CA ARG A 77 3.03 -8.09 -6.42
C ARG A 77 3.84 -6.90 -6.92
N ILE A 78 3.51 -5.68 -6.48
CA ILE A 78 4.18 -4.44 -6.87
C ILE A 78 5.30 -4.09 -5.90
N ASN A 79 5.18 -4.47 -4.62
CA ASN A 79 6.01 -4.03 -3.51
C ASN A 79 7.46 -4.52 -3.61
N HIS A 80 8.26 -3.82 -4.37
CA HIS A 80 9.71 -4.01 -4.48
C HIS A 80 10.50 -2.96 -3.69
N THR A 81 9.83 -2.27 -2.76
CA THR A 81 10.42 -1.20 -1.95
C THR A 81 11.46 -1.72 -0.96
N ARG A 82 12.41 -0.87 -0.60
CA ARG A 82 13.52 -1.19 0.29
C ARG A 82 13.30 -0.69 1.72
N THR A 83 12.29 0.15 1.93
CA THR A 83 12.01 0.81 3.20
C THR A 83 10.54 0.70 3.58
N TYR A 84 10.21 0.85 4.88
CA TYR A 84 8.81 0.99 5.31
C TYR A 84 8.15 2.26 4.74
N MET A 85 8.92 3.35 4.58
CA MET A 85 8.41 4.56 3.94
C MET A 85 7.88 4.26 2.54
N GLY A 86 8.66 3.53 1.73
CA GLY A 86 8.25 3.12 0.40
C GLY A 86 7.01 2.22 0.42
N GLU A 87 6.92 1.26 1.36
CA GLU A 87 5.74 0.39 1.51
C GLU A 87 4.49 1.20 1.85
N GLN A 88 4.58 2.07 2.84
CA GLN A 88 3.46 2.89 3.30
C GLN A 88 2.98 3.87 2.23
N ILE A 89 3.90 4.52 1.52
CA ILE A 89 3.56 5.44 0.43
C ILE A 89 2.98 4.68 -0.77
N LEU A 90 3.49 3.49 -1.11
CA LEU A 90 2.93 2.65 -2.17
C LEU A 90 1.50 2.20 -1.83
N TYR A 91 1.29 1.75 -0.58
CA TYR A 91 -0.03 1.32 -0.11
C TYR A 91 -1.05 2.47 -0.17
N HIS A 92 -0.66 3.63 0.36
CA HIS A 92 -1.46 4.86 0.28
C HIS A 92 -1.75 5.27 -1.17
N ARG A 93 -0.76 5.19 -2.05
CA ARG A 93 -0.90 5.51 -3.47
C ARG A 93 -1.93 4.63 -4.17
N LEU A 94 -1.97 3.33 -3.88
CA LEU A 94 -2.92 2.40 -4.47
C LEU A 94 -4.36 2.61 -3.98
N HIS A 95 -4.57 3.23 -2.82
CA HIS A 95 -5.90 3.59 -2.33
C HIS A 95 -6.43 4.90 -2.93
N ASN A 96 -5.54 5.80 -3.37
CA ASN A 96 -5.90 7.17 -3.72
C ASN A 96 -5.59 7.45 -5.20
N MET A 97 -6.64 7.70 -5.98
CA MET A 97 -6.52 8.06 -7.38
C MET A 97 -5.85 9.42 -7.54
N GLN A 98 -5.05 9.56 -8.59
CA GLN A 98 -4.22 10.75 -8.81
C GLN A 98 -4.79 11.62 -9.91
N THR A 99 -4.49 12.91 -9.84
CA THR A 99 -4.74 13.82 -10.95
C THR A 99 -3.85 13.45 -12.14
N ARG A 100 -4.30 13.78 -13.35
CA ARG A 100 -3.52 13.55 -14.58
C ARG A 100 -2.11 14.13 -14.49
N GLN A 101 -1.97 15.37 -13.99
CA GLN A 101 -0.66 16.03 -13.85
C GLN A 101 0.26 15.25 -12.90
N SER A 102 -0.26 14.78 -11.75
CA SER A 102 0.51 13.95 -10.80
C SER A 102 1.01 12.65 -11.46
N CYS A 103 0.17 12.00 -12.28
CA CYS A 103 0.54 10.80 -13.02
C CYS A 103 1.64 11.09 -14.06
N GLU A 104 1.54 12.19 -14.80
CA GLU A 104 2.53 12.59 -15.81
C GLU A 104 3.90 12.92 -15.18
N ASP A 105 3.92 13.60 -14.05
CA ASP A 105 5.16 13.92 -13.34
C ASP A 105 5.79 12.67 -12.68
N MET A 106 4.98 11.79 -12.12
CA MET A 106 5.44 10.49 -11.65
C MET A 106 6.03 9.64 -12.78
N GLU A 107 5.41 9.64 -13.97
CA GLU A 107 5.89 8.90 -15.14
C GLU A 107 7.29 9.33 -15.58
N LYS A 108 7.57 10.63 -15.57
CA LYS A 108 8.92 11.15 -15.86
C LYS A 108 9.97 10.54 -14.93
N ARG A 109 9.66 10.46 -13.63
CA ARG A 109 10.57 9.92 -12.62
C ARG A 109 10.71 8.40 -12.71
N ILE A 110 9.61 7.65 -12.90
CA ILE A 110 9.64 6.19 -13.12
C ILE A 110 10.48 5.86 -14.36
N SER A 111 10.27 6.58 -15.46
CA SER A 111 11.04 6.42 -16.70
C SER A 111 12.52 6.72 -16.51
N PHE A 112 12.85 7.74 -15.72
CA PHE A 112 14.24 8.09 -15.37
C PHE A 112 14.90 6.92 -14.62
N PHE A 113 14.26 6.39 -13.56
CA PHE A 113 14.80 5.26 -12.78
C PHE A 113 14.87 3.97 -13.59
N SER A 114 13.94 3.75 -14.50
CA SER A 114 13.97 2.59 -15.40
C SER A 114 15.20 2.59 -16.32
N ARG A 115 15.53 3.76 -16.89
CA ARG A 115 16.62 3.92 -17.86
C ARG A 115 18.00 4.07 -17.22
N ARG A 116 18.11 4.63 -16.02
CA ARG A 116 19.37 4.99 -15.34
C ARG A 116 19.76 3.95 -14.27
N GLU A 117 20.11 2.72 -14.70
CA GLU A 117 20.46 1.62 -13.81
C GLU A 117 21.52 1.97 -12.75
N SER A 118 22.57 2.69 -13.13
CA SER A 118 23.66 3.04 -12.19
C SER A 118 23.16 3.94 -11.04
N ILE A 119 22.39 4.97 -11.37
CA ILE A 119 21.82 5.92 -10.38
C ILE A 119 20.80 5.19 -9.52
N ARG A 120 19.89 4.42 -10.12
CA ARG A 120 18.90 3.62 -9.41
C ARG A 120 19.57 2.66 -8.40
N THR A 121 20.60 1.91 -8.83
CA THR A 121 21.30 0.97 -7.94
C THR A 121 21.98 1.69 -6.77
N GLU A 122 22.50 2.90 -6.99
CA GLU A 122 23.09 3.72 -5.92
C GLU A 122 22.03 4.20 -4.92
N ILE A 123 20.86 4.59 -5.42
CA ILE A 123 19.71 4.98 -4.59
C ILE A 123 19.21 3.78 -3.77
N GLU A 124 18.98 2.64 -4.40
CA GLU A 124 18.54 1.42 -3.72
C GLU A 124 19.57 0.96 -2.66
N GLU A 125 20.88 1.11 -2.92
CA GLU A 125 21.92 0.81 -1.93
C GLU A 125 21.80 1.69 -0.69
N LYS A 126 21.40 2.96 -0.83
CA LYS A 126 21.19 3.86 0.31
C LYS A 126 19.86 3.61 1.01
N LEU A 127 18.78 3.39 0.28
CA LEU A 127 17.49 3.01 0.84
C LEU A 127 17.57 1.71 1.65
N MET A 128 18.33 0.73 1.18
CA MET A 128 18.61 -0.50 1.94
C MET A 128 19.40 -0.30 3.24
N ARG A 129 20.05 0.85 3.45
CA ARG A 129 20.66 1.17 4.76
C ARG A 129 19.61 1.61 5.76
N ILE A 130 18.65 2.41 5.31
CA ILE A 130 17.46 2.74 6.09
C ILE A 130 16.71 1.45 6.40
N GLY A 131 16.45 0.65 5.35
CA GLY A 131 15.89 -0.69 5.45
C GLY A 131 14.48 -0.73 6.04
N LYS A 132 14.02 -1.95 6.34
CA LYS A 132 12.74 -2.24 7.00
C LYS A 132 12.97 -2.64 8.46
N GLN A 133 13.46 -1.70 9.26
CA GLN A 133 13.62 -1.90 10.71
C GLN A 133 12.26 -1.74 11.37
N LYS A 134 11.89 -2.68 12.28
CA LYS A 134 10.54 -2.74 12.88
C LYS A 134 10.07 -1.40 13.46
N GLU A 135 10.96 -0.67 14.09
CA GLU A 135 10.64 0.60 14.76
C GLU A 135 10.44 1.76 13.77
N SER A 136 10.98 1.67 12.55
CA SER A 136 10.87 2.75 11.56
C SER A 136 9.47 2.86 10.94
N CYS A 137 8.64 1.82 11.01
CA CYS A 137 7.26 1.85 10.54
C CYS A 137 6.38 2.80 11.38
N TYR A 138 6.71 3.02 12.67
CA TYR A 138 5.97 3.91 13.56
C TYR A 138 6.36 5.38 13.43
N LEU A 139 7.27 5.71 12.52
CA LEU A 139 7.73 7.09 12.35
C LEU A 139 6.60 8.07 12.02
N PRO A 140 5.64 7.78 11.12
CA PRO A 140 4.49 8.65 10.89
C PRO A 140 3.66 8.88 12.16
N PHE A 141 3.37 7.83 12.91
CA PHE A 141 2.66 7.93 14.19
C PHE A 141 3.40 8.83 15.18
N PHE A 142 4.71 8.66 15.29
CA PHE A 142 5.56 9.50 16.12
C PHE A 142 5.58 10.97 15.67
N LEU A 143 5.36 11.21 14.37
CA LEU A 143 5.29 12.57 13.82
C LEU A 143 3.88 13.18 13.91
N THR A 144 2.80 12.39 13.87
CA THR A 144 1.41 12.89 13.88
C THR A 144 0.86 13.04 15.28
N GLU A 145 1.02 12.06 16.16
CA GLU A 145 0.55 12.16 17.54
C GLU A 145 1.40 13.09 18.40
N GLU A 146 0.81 13.64 19.45
CA GLU A 146 1.56 14.32 20.47
C GLU A 146 2.49 13.32 21.15
N ILE A 147 3.78 13.40 20.79
CA ILE A 147 4.81 12.63 21.48
C ILE A 147 4.64 12.90 22.95
N ASN A 148 4.30 11.88 23.73
CA ASN A 148 4.23 12.00 25.20
C ASN A 148 5.50 12.72 25.67
N PRO A 149 5.39 13.95 26.19
CA PRO A 149 6.57 14.68 26.59
C PRO A 149 7.34 13.86 27.62
N LEU A 150 8.64 14.01 27.67
CA LEU A 150 9.38 13.61 28.86
C LEU A 150 8.58 14.14 30.05
N VAL A 151 8.16 13.26 30.94
CA VAL A 151 7.38 13.61 32.16
C VAL A 151 8.12 14.66 32.99
N ILE A 152 9.44 14.78 32.79
CA ILE A 152 10.29 15.72 33.49
C ILE A 152 10.48 16.99 32.64
N PRO A 153 10.03 18.17 33.13
CA PRO A 153 10.25 19.43 32.44
C PRO A 153 11.75 19.69 32.20
N GLY A 154 12.06 20.20 31.01
CA GLY A 154 13.47 20.50 30.65
C GLY A 154 14.18 21.43 31.64
N ALA A 155 13.46 22.35 32.30
CA ALA A 155 14.01 23.22 33.34
C ALA A 155 14.58 22.42 34.50
N ILE A 156 13.90 21.36 34.93
CA ILE A 156 14.38 20.47 36.03
C ILE A 156 15.64 19.73 35.58
N LEU A 157 15.69 19.25 34.35
CA LEU A 157 16.87 18.55 33.82
C LEU A 157 18.11 19.47 33.81
N TYR A 158 17.94 20.73 33.34
CA TYR A 158 19.02 21.72 33.35
C TYR A 158 19.43 22.11 34.77
N PHE A 159 18.45 22.27 35.66
CA PHE A 159 18.71 22.54 37.08
C PHE A 159 19.55 21.43 37.74
N LEU A 160 19.17 20.16 37.53
CA LEU A 160 19.92 19.02 38.07
C LEU A 160 21.33 18.90 37.49
N GLN A 161 21.53 19.22 36.21
CA GLN A 161 22.87 19.31 35.60
C GLN A 161 23.71 20.40 36.27
N GLY A 162 23.12 21.58 36.44
CA GLY A 162 23.78 22.71 37.10
C GLY A 162 24.12 22.42 38.56
N LEU A 163 23.18 21.81 39.27
CA LEU A 163 23.37 21.41 40.69
C LEU A 163 24.50 20.37 40.83
N LEU A 164 24.54 19.36 39.94
CA LEU A 164 25.63 18.38 39.92
C LEU A 164 27.00 19.04 39.76
N ALA A 165 27.11 19.95 38.77
CA ALA A 165 28.34 20.69 38.50
C ALA A 165 28.71 21.59 39.68
N PHE A 166 27.74 22.27 40.27
CA PHE A 166 27.93 23.13 41.45
C PHE A 166 28.44 22.36 42.67
N CYS A 167 27.84 21.21 42.98
CA CYS A 167 28.30 20.34 44.04
C CYS A 167 29.72 19.80 43.79
N LEU A 168 30.05 19.43 42.56
CA LEU A 168 31.39 18.96 42.17
C LEU A 168 32.45 20.06 42.40
N ILE A 169 32.17 21.27 41.90
CA ILE A 169 33.07 22.43 42.08
C ILE A 169 33.24 22.75 43.55
N GLY A 170 32.14 22.75 44.34
CA GLY A 170 32.20 22.95 45.79
C GLY A 170 33.04 21.90 46.51
N ALA A 171 32.92 20.63 46.15
CA ALA A 171 33.72 19.55 46.73
C ALA A 171 35.23 19.71 46.43
N ILE A 172 35.58 20.16 45.23
CA ILE A 172 36.98 20.35 44.83
C ILE A 172 37.59 21.59 45.53
N LEU A 173 36.87 22.74 45.51
CA LEU A 173 37.39 24.02 46.00
C LEU A 173 37.37 24.09 47.52
N LEU A 174 36.28 23.66 48.17
CA LEU A 174 36.09 23.79 49.60
C LEU A 174 36.58 22.56 50.39
N ARG A 175 36.94 21.47 49.70
CA ARG A 175 37.41 20.20 50.29
C ARG A 175 36.52 19.70 51.44
N SER A 176 35.24 19.94 51.35
CA SER A 176 34.26 19.65 52.41
C SER A 176 33.46 18.37 52.08
N ASN A 177 33.34 17.49 53.07
CA ASN A 177 32.55 16.25 52.95
C ASN A 177 31.07 16.53 52.62
N LEU A 178 30.52 17.67 53.05
CA LEU A 178 29.15 18.06 52.77
C LEU A 178 28.89 18.19 51.26
N TRP A 179 29.78 18.84 50.53
CA TRP A 179 29.67 19.02 49.10
C TRP A 179 29.90 17.71 48.34
N ALA A 180 30.79 16.85 48.81
CA ALA A 180 31.01 15.53 48.24
C ALA A 180 29.77 14.63 48.41
N THR A 181 29.12 14.68 49.58
CA THR A 181 27.86 13.96 49.84
C THR A 181 26.73 14.51 48.94
N GLY A 182 26.62 15.84 48.81
CA GLY A 182 25.68 16.49 47.92
C GLY A 182 25.83 16.05 46.45
N PHE A 183 27.07 16.00 45.96
CA PHE A 183 27.39 15.48 44.64
C PHE A 183 26.90 14.03 44.48
N LEU A 184 27.16 13.17 45.45
CA LEU A 184 26.80 11.75 45.40
C LEU A 184 25.28 11.55 45.38
N VAL A 185 24.54 12.32 46.20
CA VAL A 185 23.06 12.28 46.21
C VAL A 185 22.49 12.71 44.85
N VAL A 186 22.96 13.84 44.29
CA VAL A 186 22.49 14.33 42.98
C VAL A 186 22.86 13.35 41.88
N ALA A 187 24.04 12.74 41.91
CA ALA A 187 24.47 11.71 40.96
C ALA A 187 23.56 10.47 40.99
N VAL A 188 23.16 10.01 42.17
CA VAL A 188 22.23 8.88 42.33
C VAL A 188 20.83 9.26 41.79
N VAL A 189 20.31 10.43 42.14
CA VAL A 189 19.03 10.91 41.63
C VAL A 189 19.05 10.99 40.10
N ASN A 190 20.09 11.56 39.53
CA ASN A 190 20.27 11.65 38.07
C ASN A 190 20.31 10.27 37.41
N LEU A 191 21.02 9.32 38.00
CA LEU A 191 21.11 7.94 37.52
C LEU A 191 19.74 7.25 37.52
N LEU A 192 18.96 7.43 38.59
CA LEU A 192 17.58 6.87 38.65
C LEU A 192 16.68 7.49 37.58
N ILE A 193 16.76 8.81 37.39
CA ILE A 193 16.04 9.50 36.28
C ILE A 193 16.47 8.95 34.93
N TYR A 194 17.78 8.77 34.72
CA TYR A 194 18.31 8.21 33.48
C TYR A 194 17.77 6.80 33.18
N LEU A 195 17.86 5.90 34.19
CA LEU A 195 17.39 4.52 34.05
C LEU A 195 15.88 4.46 33.74
N HIS A 196 15.07 5.24 34.47
CA HIS A 196 13.62 5.32 34.22
C HIS A 196 13.33 5.85 32.82
N THR A 197 14.04 6.89 32.38
CA THR A 197 13.87 7.47 31.05
C THR A 197 14.30 6.49 29.96
N LYS A 198 15.43 5.81 30.14
CA LYS A 198 15.95 4.83 29.20
C LYS A 198 14.95 3.69 28.99
N CYS A 199 14.45 3.06 30.05
CA CYS A 199 13.47 1.98 29.97
C CYS A 199 12.17 2.41 29.26
N LYS A 200 11.69 3.63 29.52
CA LYS A 200 10.42 4.12 28.97
C LYS A 200 10.50 4.55 27.51
N TYR A 201 11.65 5.04 27.04
CA TYR A 201 11.81 5.64 25.71
C TYR A 201 12.81 4.90 24.81
N GLU A 202 13.17 3.66 25.16
CA GLU A 202 14.16 2.88 24.41
C GLU A 202 13.72 2.67 22.95
N GLY A 203 12.43 2.39 22.71
CA GLY A 203 11.85 2.34 21.36
C GLY A 203 11.98 3.67 20.60
N ASN A 204 11.81 4.81 21.27
CA ASN A 204 11.94 6.13 20.65
C ASN A 204 13.39 6.46 20.26
N LEU A 205 14.39 5.82 20.88
CA LEU A 205 15.80 6.01 20.53
C LEU A 205 16.14 5.42 19.15
N PHE A 206 15.51 4.29 18.78
CA PHE A 206 15.68 3.71 17.46
C PHE A 206 15.09 4.60 16.36
N MET A 207 13.95 5.25 16.62
CA MET A 207 13.33 6.19 15.67
C MET A 207 14.24 7.38 15.36
N VAL A 208 15.00 7.88 16.34
CA VAL A 208 15.99 8.96 16.12
C VAL A 208 17.08 8.51 15.14
N SER A 209 17.51 7.25 15.20
CA SER A 209 18.47 6.69 14.23
C SER A 209 17.91 6.64 12.83
N SER A 210 16.66 6.17 12.67
CA SER A 210 15.97 6.09 11.38
C SER A 210 15.75 7.47 10.76
N LEU A 211 15.37 8.47 11.56
CA LEU A 211 15.26 9.87 11.11
C LEU A 211 16.58 10.43 10.60
N LYS A 212 17.69 10.12 11.29
CA LYS A 212 18.99 10.58 10.83
C LYS A 212 19.35 10.01 9.45
N GLU A 213 19.15 8.71 9.26
CA GLU A 213 19.40 8.08 7.96
C GLU A 213 18.49 8.62 6.86
N LEU A 214 17.25 8.96 7.19
CA LEU A 214 16.33 9.66 6.29
C LEU A 214 16.90 11.04 5.88
N PHE A 215 17.34 11.86 6.84
CA PHE A 215 17.90 13.18 6.52
C PHE A 215 19.18 13.08 5.70
N ASP A 216 20.06 12.12 6.03
CA ASP A 216 21.29 11.89 5.26
C ASP A 216 20.98 11.45 3.83
N PHE A 217 19.95 10.60 3.65
CA PHE A 217 19.46 10.20 2.33
C PHE A 217 18.89 11.38 1.56
N CYS A 218 17.99 12.16 2.17
CA CYS A 218 17.37 13.31 1.51
C CYS A 218 18.41 14.38 1.12
N ASN A 219 19.37 14.67 2.00
CA ASN A 219 20.47 15.59 1.68
C ASN A 219 21.35 15.10 0.51
N TRP A 220 21.58 13.80 0.44
CA TRP A 220 22.37 13.21 -0.64
C TRP A 220 21.60 13.20 -1.97
N ILE A 221 20.32 12.77 -1.95
CA ILE A 221 19.54 12.63 -3.18
C ILE A 221 19.22 13.97 -3.83
N VAL A 222 18.94 15.00 -3.03
CA VAL A 222 18.69 16.35 -3.53
C VAL A 222 19.92 16.89 -4.26
N LYS A 223 21.13 16.69 -3.73
CA LYS A 223 22.39 17.05 -4.41
C LYS A 223 22.66 16.24 -5.67
N LYS A 224 22.11 15.04 -5.77
CA LYS A 224 22.34 14.12 -6.89
C LYS A 224 21.37 14.32 -8.05
N LEU A 225 20.11 14.63 -7.74
CA LEU A 225 19.03 14.71 -8.73
C LEU A 225 18.59 16.16 -9.00
N GLU A 226 18.96 17.10 -8.13
CA GLU A 226 18.55 18.50 -8.19
C GLU A 226 17.04 18.64 -8.51
N PRO A 227 16.17 18.06 -7.65
CA PRO A 227 14.75 18.03 -7.93
C PRO A 227 14.17 19.45 -7.92
N ASP A 228 13.32 19.75 -8.89
CA ASP A 228 12.57 21.02 -8.96
C ASP A 228 11.41 21.00 -7.95
N ARG A 229 11.77 20.98 -6.65
CA ARG A 229 10.83 20.91 -5.51
C ARG A 229 11.34 21.83 -4.39
N PRO A 230 11.02 23.12 -4.44
CA PRO A 230 11.49 24.11 -3.45
C PRO A 230 11.04 23.77 -2.03
N GLU A 231 9.90 23.11 -1.86
CA GLU A 231 9.39 22.65 -0.56
C GLU A 231 10.34 21.65 0.12
N ILE A 232 11.00 20.78 -0.64
CA ILE A 232 11.95 19.80 -0.10
C ILE A 232 13.25 20.49 0.34
N LEU A 233 13.73 21.48 -0.44
CA LEU A 233 14.88 22.27 -0.06
C LEU A 233 14.63 23.03 1.25
N HIS A 234 13.48 23.68 1.37
CA HIS A 234 13.06 24.35 2.59
C HIS A 234 12.95 23.40 3.81
N ALA A 235 12.38 22.21 3.59
CA ALA A 235 12.30 21.19 4.63
C ALA A 235 13.68 20.72 5.09
N LEU A 236 14.65 20.56 4.19
CA LEU A 236 16.02 20.22 4.52
C LEU A 236 16.72 21.32 5.34
N GLU A 237 16.55 22.58 4.97
CA GLU A 237 17.11 23.71 5.72
C GLU A 237 16.58 23.75 7.16
N LYS A 238 15.27 23.64 7.35
CA LYS A 238 14.64 23.63 8.68
C LYS A 238 15.08 22.44 9.53
N THR A 239 15.23 21.27 8.93
CA THR A 239 15.63 20.03 9.65
C THR A 239 17.13 19.93 9.90
N GLN A 240 17.96 20.81 9.34
CA GLN A 240 19.43 20.78 9.46
C GLN A 240 19.91 20.79 10.92
N LYS A 241 19.32 21.64 11.77
CA LYS A 241 19.67 21.71 13.21
C LYS A 241 19.34 20.39 13.94
N LEU A 242 18.24 19.75 13.55
CA LEU A 242 17.81 18.46 14.08
C LEU A 242 18.79 17.34 13.67
N SER A 243 19.15 17.29 12.39
CA SER A 243 20.14 16.33 11.85
C SER A 243 21.48 16.42 12.56
N HIS A 244 22.01 17.64 12.78
CA HIS A 244 23.28 17.85 13.51
C HIS A 244 23.21 17.42 14.97
N ARG A 245 22.07 17.57 15.67
CA ARG A 245 21.87 17.11 17.05
C ARG A 245 21.81 15.59 17.11
N MET A 246 21.11 14.96 16.17
CA MET A 246 21.01 13.52 16.05
C MET A 246 22.37 12.88 15.78
N LEU A 247 23.19 13.46 14.89
CA LEU A 247 24.53 12.97 14.58
C LEU A 247 25.41 12.91 15.84
N ARG A 248 25.46 14.01 16.63
CA ARG A 248 26.26 14.04 17.86
C ARG A 248 25.81 13.01 18.88
N TRP A 249 24.51 12.78 18.99
CA TRP A 249 23.94 11.81 19.92
C TRP A 249 24.24 10.37 19.47
N GLN A 250 24.06 10.04 18.19
CA GLN A 250 24.29 8.70 17.62
C GLN A 250 25.76 8.29 17.69
N THR A 251 26.69 9.18 17.40
CA THR A 251 28.13 8.89 17.44
C THR A 251 28.55 8.38 18.83
N ARG A 252 27.95 8.92 19.89
CA ARG A 252 28.21 8.49 21.27
C ARG A 252 27.61 7.12 21.60
N LYS A 253 26.37 6.86 21.14
CA LYS A 253 25.71 5.56 21.39
C LYS A 253 26.38 4.39 20.69
N TYR A 254 26.93 4.59 19.49
CA TYR A 254 27.70 3.53 18.82
C TYR A 254 28.93 3.10 19.61
N GLN A 255 29.55 4.02 20.33
CA GLN A 255 30.68 3.70 21.22
C GLN A 255 30.23 2.89 22.45
N SER A 256 29.02 3.11 22.94
CA SER A 256 28.44 2.40 24.08
C SER A 256 27.99 0.95 23.75
N ILE A 257 27.51 0.70 22.55
CA ILE A 257 26.98 -0.60 22.10
C ILE A 257 28.11 -1.60 21.73
N SER A 258 29.33 -1.14 21.54
CA SER A 258 30.46 -2.00 21.13
C SER A 258 30.89 -3.04 22.18
N GLY A 259 30.24 -3.08 23.36
CA GLY A 259 30.51 -4.06 24.43
C GLY A 259 31.85 -3.85 25.14
N ASP A 260 32.55 -2.79 24.83
CA ASP A 260 33.82 -2.43 25.43
C ASP A 260 33.59 -1.81 26.84
N VAL A 261 34.47 -2.08 27.80
CA VAL A 261 34.40 -1.52 29.16
C VAL A 261 34.29 0.00 29.14
N THR A 262 34.89 0.64 28.15
CA THR A 262 34.78 2.09 27.91
C THR A 262 33.35 2.55 27.58
N GLY A 263 32.56 1.75 26.87
CA GLY A 263 31.16 2.04 26.54
C GLY A 263 30.25 2.02 27.77
N ILE A 264 30.44 1.03 28.67
CA ILE A 264 29.70 0.91 29.90
C ILE A 264 30.01 2.10 30.83
N LEU A 265 31.27 2.48 30.95
CA LEU A 265 31.68 3.66 31.72
C LEU A 265 31.05 4.95 31.21
N TRP A 266 30.97 5.11 29.86
CA TRP A 266 30.31 6.24 29.24
C TRP A 266 28.81 6.29 29.53
N ASP A 267 28.11 5.13 29.54
CA ASP A 267 26.69 5.07 29.90
C ASP A 267 26.44 5.55 31.34
N TYR A 268 27.29 5.19 32.27
CA TYR A 268 27.22 5.70 33.67
C TYR A 268 27.48 7.20 33.75
N ILE A 269 28.50 7.70 33.04
CA ILE A 269 28.80 9.14 33.00
C ILE A 269 27.63 9.91 32.40
N ALA A 270 27.07 9.43 31.27
CA ALA A 270 25.92 10.03 30.60
C ALA A 270 24.67 10.01 31.50
N GLY A 271 24.49 8.94 32.30
CA GLY A 271 23.42 8.83 33.28
C GLY A 271 23.56 9.81 34.42
N ILE A 272 24.73 9.85 35.06
CA ILE A 272 25.04 10.76 36.18
C ILE A 272 24.91 12.23 35.74
N THR A 273 25.37 12.57 34.55
CA THR A 273 25.31 13.92 34.01
C THR A 273 23.98 14.28 33.32
N LEU A 274 23.02 13.34 33.21
CA LEU A 274 21.77 13.46 32.45
C LEU A 274 21.99 13.90 30.99
N HIS A 275 23.19 13.69 30.46
CA HIS A 275 23.57 14.22 29.14
C HIS A 275 22.67 13.70 28.03
N ASP A 276 22.41 12.38 28.01
CA ASP A 276 21.60 11.74 26.98
C ASP A 276 20.11 12.11 27.11
N VAL A 277 19.59 12.27 28.34
CA VAL A 277 18.22 12.70 28.58
C VAL A 277 17.99 14.12 28.09
N VAL A 278 18.93 15.03 28.38
CA VAL A 278 18.87 16.41 27.88
C VAL A 278 19.05 16.48 26.36
N ALA A 279 19.93 15.66 25.79
CA ALA A 279 20.10 15.58 24.33
C ALA A 279 18.81 15.10 23.65
N PHE A 280 18.18 14.06 24.20
CA PHE A 280 16.89 13.54 23.73
C PHE A 280 15.77 14.59 23.85
N TYR A 281 15.67 15.27 24.99
CA TYR A 281 14.73 16.39 25.17
C TYR A 281 14.89 17.47 24.10
N ARG A 282 16.14 17.85 23.78
CA ARG A 282 16.45 18.84 22.72
C ARG A 282 16.05 18.33 21.34
N ILE A 283 16.25 17.04 21.06
CA ILE A 283 15.83 16.40 19.81
C ILE A 283 14.32 16.46 19.70
N GLN A 284 13.57 16.00 20.73
CA GLN A 284 12.11 16.04 20.74
C GLN A 284 11.56 17.46 20.55
N LYS A 285 12.10 18.45 21.29
CA LYS A 285 11.67 19.85 21.16
C LYS A 285 11.88 20.39 19.73
N THR A 286 13.00 20.04 19.10
CA THR A 286 13.29 20.49 17.73
C THR A 286 12.43 19.75 16.71
N LEU A 287 12.23 18.43 16.91
CA LEU A 287 11.38 17.62 16.02
C LEU A 287 9.94 18.13 16.01
N ARG A 288 9.39 18.49 17.16
CA ARG A 288 8.07 19.13 17.25
C ARG A 288 7.97 20.43 16.44
N ALA A 289 9.04 21.23 16.43
CA ALA A 289 9.08 22.49 15.70
C ALA A 289 9.20 22.32 14.17
N CYS A 290 9.66 21.16 13.67
CA CYS A 290 9.82 20.86 12.24
C CYS A 290 9.10 19.56 11.82
N LYS A 291 7.97 19.26 12.48
CA LYS A 291 7.16 18.06 12.26
C LYS A 291 6.67 17.95 10.81
N LYS A 292 6.06 19.02 10.28
CA LYS A 292 5.56 19.10 8.89
C LYS A 292 6.69 18.87 7.87
N GLU A 293 7.81 19.53 8.05
CA GLU A 293 8.96 19.40 7.17
C GLU A 293 9.58 17.99 7.23
N THR A 294 9.61 17.39 8.42
CA THR A 294 10.09 16.00 8.57
C THR A 294 9.17 15.02 7.84
N MET A 295 7.84 15.21 7.91
CA MET A 295 6.87 14.40 7.17
C MET A 295 7.02 14.59 5.65
N GLN A 296 7.26 15.81 5.16
CA GLN A 296 7.55 16.07 3.76
C GLN A 296 8.78 15.29 3.26
N LEU A 297 9.85 15.25 4.06
CA LEU A 297 11.04 14.47 3.72
C LEU A 297 10.78 12.95 3.76
N TYR A 298 9.94 12.49 4.68
CA TYR A 298 9.50 11.10 4.75
C TYR A 298 8.75 10.68 3.49
N THR A 299 7.75 11.48 3.10
CA THR A 299 6.96 11.26 1.88
C THR A 299 7.84 11.29 0.64
N PHE A 300 8.74 12.27 0.52
CA PHE A 300 9.67 12.40 -0.60
C PHE A 300 10.59 11.17 -0.76
N ALA A 301 11.17 10.68 0.33
CA ALA A 301 12.00 9.49 0.30
C ALA A 301 11.19 8.22 -0.04
N GLY A 302 9.98 8.10 0.50
CA GLY A 302 9.05 7.02 0.20
C GLY A 302 8.57 7.03 -1.25
N GLU A 303 8.30 8.21 -1.84
CA GLU A 303 7.94 8.34 -3.26
C GLU A 303 9.06 7.82 -4.17
N ILE A 304 10.31 8.15 -3.89
CA ILE A 304 11.45 7.64 -4.68
C ILE A 304 11.54 6.12 -4.62
N ASP A 305 11.40 5.54 -3.43
CA ASP A 305 11.42 4.08 -3.25
C ASP A 305 10.25 3.40 -3.96
N MET A 306 9.04 3.97 -3.86
CA MET A 306 7.83 3.53 -4.56
C MET A 306 8.02 3.59 -6.09
N GLU A 307 8.53 4.68 -6.64
CA GLU A 307 8.72 4.86 -8.08
C GLU A 307 9.73 3.87 -8.66
N ILE A 308 10.77 3.53 -7.91
CA ILE A 308 11.72 2.45 -8.26
C ILE A 308 11.01 1.09 -8.20
N ALA A 309 10.13 0.86 -7.22
CA ALA A 309 9.35 -0.36 -7.12
C ALA A 309 8.39 -0.53 -8.31
N ILE A 310 7.71 0.55 -8.71
CA ILE A 310 6.85 0.56 -9.91
C ILE A 310 7.67 0.28 -11.18
N ALA A 311 8.84 0.88 -11.33
CA ALA A 311 9.75 0.59 -12.45
C ALA A 311 10.16 -0.89 -12.49
N SER A 312 10.42 -1.49 -11.32
CA SER A 312 10.73 -2.91 -11.18
C SER A 312 9.53 -3.80 -11.54
N PHE A 313 8.33 -3.45 -11.06
CA PHE A 313 7.08 -4.13 -11.40
C PHE A 313 6.85 -4.15 -12.91
N ARG A 314 6.92 -2.99 -13.58
CA ARG A 314 6.78 -2.88 -15.04
C ARG A 314 7.77 -3.78 -15.79
N LYS A 315 9.02 -3.84 -15.34
CA LYS A 315 10.05 -4.71 -15.94
C LYS A 315 9.76 -6.20 -15.73
N SER A 316 9.02 -6.57 -14.69
CA SER A 316 8.64 -7.95 -14.39
C SER A 316 7.43 -8.44 -15.20
N LEU A 317 6.74 -7.55 -15.90
CA LEU A 317 5.54 -7.87 -16.68
C LEU A 317 5.92 -8.26 -18.12
N PRO A 318 5.23 -9.24 -18.72
CA PRO A 318 5.41 -9.58 -20.13
C PRO A 318 5.02 -8.41 -21.04
N GLN A 319 4.02 -7.63 -20.62
CA GLN A 319 3.51 -6.48 -21.36
C GLN A 319 2.81 -5.51 -20.40
N TRP A 320 2.98 -4.22 -20.65
CA TRP A 320 2.31 -3.15 -19.93
C TRP A 320 2.24 -1.88 -20.77
N CYS A 321 1.34 -0.97 -20.41
CA CYS A 321 1.24 0.37 -21.03
C CYS A 321 0.91 1.43 -19.98
N CYS A 322 1.18 2.70 -20.30
CA CYS A 322 0.56 3.83 -19.63
C CYS A 322 -0.86 4.01 -20.18
N PRO A 323 -1.86 4.29 -19.32
CA PRO A 323 -3.22 4.55 -19.80
C PRO A 323 -3.30 5.87 -20.58
N SER A 324 -4.20 5.91 -21.56
CA SER A 324 -4.63 7.16 -22.17
C SER A 324 -5.90 7.64 -21.48
N LEU A 325 -5.77 8.56 -20.54
CA LEU A 325 -6.93 9.16 -19.86
C LEU A 325 -7.61 10.18 -20.77
N GLN A 326 -8.90 9.97 -21.04
CA GLN A 326 -9.76 10.81 -21.88
C GLN A 326 -10.81 11.49 -21.02
N SER A 327 -11.32 12.65 -21.44
CA SER A 327 -12.41 13.31 -20.71
C SER A 327 -13.70 12.51 -20.79
N ASP A 328 -13.95 11.87 -21.92
CA ASP A 328 -15.17 11.12 -22.22
C ASP A 328 -14.83 9.85 -23.00
N GLY A 329 -15.75 8.89 -23.04
CA GLY A 329 -15.63 7.72 -23.90
C GLY A 329 -15.75 6.39 -23.18
N ALA A 330 -15.48 5.32 -23.92
CA ALA A 330 -15.53 3.96 -23.42
C ALA A 330 -14.23 3.57 -22.72
N ILE A 331 -14.31 2.60 -21.81
CA ILE A 331 -13.14 1.85 -21.37
C ILE A 331 -12.81 0.85 -22.48
N SER A 332 -11.68 1.05 -23.15
CA SER A 332 -11.20 0.20 -24.24
C SER A 332 -9.82 -0.35 -23.89
N VAL A 333 -9.69 -1.66 -23.92
CA VAL A 333 -8.44 -2.35 -23.60
C VAL A 333 -8.08 -3.38 -24.67
N GLU A 334 -6.80 -3.45 -24.99
CA GLU A 334 -6.21 -4.47 -25.86
C GLU A 334 -5.28 -5.35 -25.02
N GLU A 335 -5.45 -6.66 -25.15
CA GLU A 335 -4.64 -7.69 -24.49
C GLU A 335 -4.51 -7.50 -22.97
N ILE A 336 -5.64 -7.18 -22.30
CA ILE A 336 -5.65 -7.04 -20.84
C ILE A 336 -5.36 -8.38 -20.14
N ARG A 337 -4.57 -8.32 -19.08
CA ARG A 337 -4.18 -9.48 -18.27
C ARG A 337 -4.41 -9.20 -16.78
N HIS A 338 -4.61 -10.25 -16.02
CA HIS A 338 -4.70 -10.16 -14.56
C HIS A 338 -3.30 -9.99 -13.95
N PRO A 339 -3.03 -8.95 -13.14
CA PRO A 339 -1.68 -8.65 -12.64
C PRO A 339 -1.04 -9.73 -11.77
N LEU A 340 -1.86 -10.57 -11.11
CA LEU A 340 -1.39 -11.63 -10.22
C LEU A 340 -1.13 -12.96 -10.93
N MET A 341 -1.53 -13.10 -12.19
CA MET A 341 -1.42 -14.37 -12.94
C MET A 341 -0.33 -14.27 -13.98
N ALA A 342 0.71 -15.09 -13.85
CA ALA A 342 1.83 -15.10 -14.81
C ALA A 342 1.37 -15.50 -16.22
N ASP A 343 0.51 -16.53 -16.31
CA ASP A 343 0.02 -17.10 -17.56
C ASP A 343 -1.39 -16.61 -17.91
N ALA A 344 -1.74 -15.38 -17.48
CA ALA A 344 -3.05 -14.80 -17.79
C ALA A 344 -3.27 -14.71 -19.31
N ILE A 345 -4.38 -15.25 -19.78
CA ILE A 345 -4.77 -15.17 -21.19
C ILE A 345 -5.18 -13.72 -21.52
N PRO A 346 -4.54 -13.10 -22.53
CA PRO A 346 -4.87 -11.73 -22.90
C PRO A 346 -6.26 -11.64 -23.55
N ASN A 347 -7.02 -10.59 -23.23
CA ASN A 347 -8.35 -10.36 -23.79
C ASN A 347 -8.50 -8.91 -24.26
N ASP A 348 -9.22 -8.73 -25.36
CA ASP A 348 -9.64 -7.43 -25.88
C ASP A 348 -11.06 -7.14 -25.40
N PHE A 349 -11.31 -5.92 -24.97
CA PHE A 349 -12.60 -5.58 -24.38
C PHE A 349 -12.94 -4.10 -24.53
N VAL A 350 -14.23 -3.83 -24.78
CA VAL A 350 -14.75 -2.47 -24.82
C VAL A 350 -16.01 -2.37 -23.98
N LEU A 351 -15.99 -1.49 -22.98
CA LEU A 351 -17.13 -1.16 -22.14
C LEU A 351 -17.57 0.27 -22.45
N LYS A 352 -18.69 0.41 -23.18
CA LYS A 352 -19.25 1.73 -23.54
C LYS A 352 -20.11 2.30 -22.42
N LYS A 353 -20.98 1.48 -21.85
CA LYS A 353 -21.92 1.85 -20.81
C LYS A 353 -22.22 0.68 -19.86
N GLY A 354 -22.78 -0.38 -20.36
CA GLY A 354 -23.07 -1.58 -19.60
C GLY A 354 -22.75 -2.85 -20.37
N VAL A 355 -22.16 -3.83 -19.71
CA VAL A 355 -21.84 -5.16 -20.24
C VAL A 355 -22.33 -6.22 -19.28
N VAL A 356 -22.96 -7.25 -19.82
CA VAL A 356 -23.30 -8.48 -19.10
C VAL A 356 -22.43 -9.63 -19.61
N LEU A 357 -21.72 -10.27 -18.68
CA LEU A 357 -20.89 -11.44 -18.92
C LEU A 357 -21.64 -12.72 -18.57
N THR A 358 -21.63 -13.69 -19.47
CA THR A 358 -22.17 -15.03 -19.26
C THR A 358 -21.10 -16.11 -19.41
N GLY A 359 -21.41 -17.32 -19.01
CA GLY A 359 -20.51 -18.47 -19.11
C GLY A 359 -20.60 -19.40 -17.91
N ALA A 360 -20.08 -20.61 -18.05
CA ALA A 360 -20.05 -21.60 -16.99
C ALA A 360 -19.25 -21.12 -15.74
N ASN A 361 -19.47 -21.75 -14.60
CA ASN A 361 -18.59 -21.56 -13.46
C ASN A 361 -17.18 -22.03 -13.83
N ALA A 362 -16.15 -21.41 -13.26
CA ALA A 362 -14.74 -21.61 -13.59
C ALA A 362 -14.31 -21.16 -15.00
N SER A 363 -15.19 -20.59 -15.85
CA SER A 363 -14.83 -20.11 -17.19
C SER A 363 -13.96 -18.84 -17.21
N GLY A 364 -13.75 -18.20 -16.05
CA GLY A 364 -12.91 -17.03 -15.92
C GLY A 364 -13.62 -15.68 -15.83
N LYS A 365 -14.97 -15.64 -15.72
CA LYS A 365 -15.77 -14.40 -15.60
C LYS A 365 -15.26 -13.47 -14.48
N SER A 366 -15.25 -13.96 -13.24
CA SER A 366 -14.85 -13.18 -12.07
C SER A 366 -13.39 -12.74 -12.15
N THR A 367 -12.50 -13.61 -12.65
CA THR A 367 -11.09 -13.28 -12.87
C THR A 367 -10.91 -12.16 -13.88
N PHE A 368 -11.68 -12.20 -14.98
CA PHE A 368 -11.66 -11.14 -15.99
C PHE A 368 -12.19 -9.80 -15.45
N MET A 369 -13.30 -9.83 -14.71
CA MET A 369 -13.86 -8.63 -14.08
C MET A 369 -12.87 -8.01 -13.08
N LYS A 370 -12.21 -8.84 -12.26
CA LYS A 370 -11.11 -8.39 -11.39
C LYS A 370 -9.97 -7.79 -12.21
N ALA A 371 -9.57 -8.42 -13.31
CA ALA A 371 -8.52 -7.88 -14.17
C ALA A 371 -8.87 -6.48 -14.70
N VAL A 372 -10.11 -6.25 -15.15
CA VAL A 372 -10.57 -4.94 -15.60
C VAL A 372 -10.53 -3.92 -14.46
N ALA A 373 -11.15 -4.23 -13.33
CA ALA A 373 -11.23 -3.33 -12.18
C ALA A 373 -9.85 -2.96 -11.62
N ILE A 374 -8.97 -3.95 -11.43
CA ILE A 374 -7.60 -3.72 -10.94
C ILE A 374 -6.82 -2.84 -11.93
N ASN A 375 -6.91 -3.10 -13.24
CA ASN A 375 -6.20 -2.28 -14.22
C ASN A 375 -6.73 -0.84 -14.28
N VAL A 376 -8.03 -0.60 -14.06
CA VAL A 376 -8.59 0.75 -13.92
C VAL A 376 -8.02 1.46 -12.68
N ILE A 377 -7.87 0.76 -11.56
CA ILE A 377 -7.24 1.32 -10.35
C ILE A 377 -5.76 1.61 -10.59
N LEU A 378 -4.99 0.64 -11.11
CA LEU A 378 -3.55 0.81 -11.37
C LEU A 378 -3.27 1.91 -12.40
N ALA A 379 -4.15 2.07 -13.39
CA ALA A 379 -4.10 3.16 -14.37
C ALA A 379 -4.03 4.53 -13.70
N GLN A 380 -4.87 4.75 -12.68
CA GLN A 380 -5.07 6.05 -12.05
C GLN A 380 -4.24 6.25 -10.78
N THR A 381 -3.69 5.18 -10.22
CA THR A 381 -2.86 5.26 -9.01
C THR A 381 -1.37 5.25 -9.32
N ILE A 382 -0.91 4.36 -10.18
CA ILE A 382 0.50 4.18 -10.54
C ILE A 382 0.79 4.31 -12.05
N ASN A 383 -0.15 4.87 -12.80
CA ASN A 383 -0.03 5.12 -14.26
C ASN A 383 0.41 3.88 -15.05
N THR A 384 -0.09 2.69 -14.67
CA THR A 384 0.35 1.42 -15.24
C THR A 384 -0.84 0.48 -15.47
N CYS A 385 -0.93 -0.07 -16.66
CA CYS A 385 -1.89 -1.11 -17.00
C CYS A 385 -1.17 -2.37 -17.49
N VAL A 386 -1.63 -3.54 -17.05
CA VAL A 386 -1.13 -4.84 -17.56
C VAL A 386 -1.91 -5.19 -18.83
N ALA A 387 -1.64 -4.44 -19.88
CA ALA A 387 -2.31 -4.52 -21.17
C ALA A 387 -1.38 -3.99 -22.25
N LYS A 388 -1.71 -4.23 -23.53
CA LYS A 388 -1.02 -3.63 -24.67
C LYS A 388 -1.38 -2.17 -24.86
N ASN A 389 -2.67 -1.86 -24.69
CA ASN A 389 -3.19 -0.50 -24.77
C ASN A 389 -4.43 -0.37 -23.90
N MET A 390 -4.59 0.79 -23.24
CA MET A 390 -5.77 1.10 -22.45
C MET A 390 -6.16 2.56 -22.60
N LYS A 391 -7.42 2.80 -22.98
CA LYS A 391 -8.05 4.12 -23.06
C LYS A 391 -9.25 4.12 -22.15
N MET A 392 -9.39 5.14 -21.30
CA MET A 392 -10.48 5.23 -20.34
C MET A 392 -10.68 6.66 -19.84
N PRO A 393 -11.87 7.03 -19.37
CA PRO A 393 -12.05 8.24 -18.58
C PRO A 393 -11.45 8.08 -17.17
N ALA A 394 -11.27 9.19 -16.47
CA ALA A 394 -10.98 9.15 -15.04
C ALA A 394 -12.26 8.74 -14.30
N ILE A 395 -12.21 7.62 -13.58
CA ILE A 395 -13.40 7.00 -12.95
C ILE A 395 -13.03 6.31 -11.63
N GLN A 396 -13.93 6.33 -10.67
CA GLN A 396 -13.82 5.51 -9.48
C GLN A 396 -14.31 4.08 -9.74
N VAL A 397 -13.90 3.14 -8.89
CA VAL A 397 -14.29 1.73 -9.01
C VAL A 397 -15.00 1.29 -7.74
N MET A 398 -16.14 0.66 -7.91
CA MET A 398 -16.86 -0.04 -6.82
C MET A 398 -17.21 -1.45 -7.22
N THR A 399 -17.03 -2.39 -6.30
CA THR A 399 -17.31 -3.80 -6.54
C THR A 399 -18.35 -4.36 -5.58
N SER A 400 -19.04 -5.41 -6.03
CA SER A 400 -19.83 -6.34 -5.24
C SER A 400 -19.59 -7.75 -5.79
N MET A 401 -18.54 -8.43 -5.29
CA MET A 401 -18.07 -9.68 -5.88
C MET A 401 -17.94 -10.83 -4.88
N ALA A 402 -17.32 -10.62 -3.74
CA ALA A 402 -16.93 -11.69 -2.82
C ALA A 402 -17.62 -11.56 -1.48
N LEU A 403 -18.92 -11.86 -1.46
CA LEU A 403 -19.65 -11.96 -0.20
C LEU A 403 -19.22 -13.23 0.53
N ARG A 404 -18.43 -13.09 1.59
CA ARG A 404 -18.15 -14.18 2.53
C ARG A 404 -19.17 -14.15 3.65
N ASP A 405 -19.67 -15.32 4.03
CA ASP A 405 -20.50 -15.43 5.23
C ASP A 405 -19.67 -15.06 6.46
N ASP A 406 -20.09 -14.01 7.13
CA ASP A 406 -19.51 -13.64 8.43
C ASP A 406 -20.48 -14.06 9.53
N VAL A 407 -20.35 -15.30 9.92
CA VAL A 407 -21.20 -15.93 10.95
C VAL A 407 -21.11 -15.18 12.29
N LEU A 408 -20.01 -14.47 12.52
CA LEU A 408 -19.75 -13.75 13.78
C LEU A 408 -20.58 -12.46 13.93
N GLN A 409 -20.98 -11.82 12.82
CA GLN A 409 -21.76 -10.58 12.88
C GLN A 409 -23.28 -10.79 12.85
N GLY A 410 -23.77 -12.03 12.70
CA GLY A 410 -25.19 -12.35 12.73
C GLY A 410 -26.02 -11.77 11.57
N GLU A 411 -25.39 -11.19 10.56
CA GLU A 411 -26.06 -10.68 9.37
C GLU A 411 -26.24 -11.78 8.32
N SER A 412 -27.46 -11.87 7.77
CA SER A 412 -27.70 -12.79 6.65
C SER A 412 -26.95 -12.34 5.41
N TYR A 413 -26.47 -13.30 4.62
CA TYR A 413 -25.85 -13.09 3.31
C TYR A 413 -26.63 -12.10 2.43
N TYR A 414 -27.96 -12.28 2.34
CA TYR A 414 -28.85 -11.43 1.57
C TYR A 414 -28.88 -9.97 2.05
N MET A 415 -28.92 -9.74 3.36
CA MET A 415 -28.90 -8.37 3.90
C MET A 415 -27.61 -7.63 3.56
N ARG A 416 -26.48 -8.33 3.57
CA ARG A 416 -25.18 -7.76 3.18
C ARG A 416 -25.14 -7.41 1.69
N GLU A 417 -25.69 -8.28 0.84
CA GLU A 417 -25.84 -8.02 -0.60
C GLU A 417 -26.63 -6.72 -0.85
N ILE A 418 -27.76 -6.55 -0.18
CA ILE A 418 -28.57 -5.34 -0.26
C ILE A 418 -27.79 -4.10 0.20
N LYS A 419 -27.02 -4.20 1.30
CA LYS A 419 -26.20 -3.09 1.78
C LYS A 419 -25.10 -2.70 0.78
N TYR A 420 -24.48 -3.68 0.11
CA TYR A 420 -23.45 -3.43 -0.90
C TYR A 420 -24.03 -2.76 -2.15
N LEU A 421 -25.21 -3.21 -2.58
CA LEU A 421 -25.94 -2.52 -3.67
C LEU A 421 -26.37 -1.11 -3.24
N LYS A 422 -26.89 -0.93 -2.03
CA LYS A 422 -27.28 0.39 -1.52
C LYS A 422 -26.10 1.37 -1.53
N ARG A 423 -24.91 0.93 -1.11
CA ARG A 423 -23.67 1.71 -1.20
C ARG A 423 -23.38 2.19 -2.63
N MET A 424 -23.54 1.28 -3.63
CA MET A 424 -23.36 1.63 -5.04
C MET A 424 -24.40 2.66 -5.51
N PHE A 425 -25.65 2.56 -5.03
CA PHE A 425 -26.68 3.54 -5.32
C PHE A 425 -26.39 4.91 -4.72
N ASP A 426 -25.89 4.95 -3.50
CA ASP A 426 -25.55 6.22 -2.85
C ASP A 426 -24.46 6.97 -3.62
N GLU A 427 -23.46 6.28 -4.13
CA GLU A 427 -22.43 6.87 -4.99
C GLU A 427 -22.97 7.21 -6.39
N LEU A 428 -23.84 6.39 -6.96
CA LEU A 428 -24.43 6.67 -8.27
C LEU A 428 -25.22 7.99 -8.29
N GLU A 429 -25.86 8.36 -7.18
CA GLU A 429 -26.60 9.62 -7.05
C GLU A 429 -25.68 10.85 -6.89
N THR A 430 -24.39 10.69 -6.61
CA THR A 430 -23.44 11.81 -6.60
C THR A 430 -23.19 12.37 -8.01
N GLY A 431 -23.42 11.56 -9.05
CA GLY A 431 -23.19 11.92 -10.44
C GLY A 431 -21.74 11.84 -10.90
N GLU A 432 -20.83 11.40 -10.02
CA GLU A 432 -19.44 11.19 -10.37
C GLU A 432 -19.28 9.96 -11.29
N PRO A 433 -18.35 10.00 -12.24
CA PRO A 433 -18.11 8.86 -13.12
C PRO A 433 -17.60 7.62 -12.36
N MET A 434 -18.33 6.51 -12.45
CA MET A 434 -18.06 5.28 -11.69
C MET A 434 -18.00 4.05 -12.61
N LEU A 435 -17.14 3.08 -12.25
CA LEU A 435 -17.20 1.71 -12.73
C LEU A 435 -17.77 0.81 -11.63
N PHE A 436 -18.97 0.29 -11.84
CA PHE A 436 -19.59 -0.71 -10.98
C PHE A 436 -19.33 -2.11 -11.52
N VAL A 437 -18.80 -2.99 -10.68
CA VAL A 437 -18.47 -4.37 -11.01
C VAL A 437 -19.24 -5.30 -10.08
N ILE A 438 -20.19 -6.07 -10.66
CA ILE A 438 -21.12 -6.89 -9.88
C ILE A 438 -21.00 -8.35 -10.37
N ASP A 439 -20.59 -9.25 -9.49
CA ASP A 439 -20.51 -10.68 -9.76
C ASP A 439 -21.67 -11.39 -9.12
N GLU A 440 -22.70 -11.64 -9.94
CA GLU A 440 -24.00 -12.20 -9.56
C GLU A 440 -24.80 -11.35 -8.54
N ILE A 441 -25.88 -10.79 -9.01
CA ILE A 441 -26.72 -9.88 -8.22
C ILE A 441 -27.85 -10.66 -7.51
N LEU A 442 -28.04 -10.39 -6.18
CA LEU A 442 -29.13 -10.88 -5.35
C LEU A 442 -29.23 -12.42 -5.26
N LYS A 443 -28.11 -13.13 -5.08
CA LYS A 443 -28.07 -14.59 -4.96
C LYS A 443 -28.90 -15.15 -3.78
N GLY A 444 -29.08 -14.38 -2.72
CA GLY A 444 -29.65 -14.81 -1.46
C GLY A 444 -31.18 -14.89 -1.40
N THR A 445 -31.92 -14.72 -2.53
CA THR A 445 -33.40 -14.76 -2.57
C THR A 445 -33.95 -15.73 -3.62
N ASN A 446 -35.28 -15.88 -3.65
CA ASN A 446 -35.94 -16.76 -4.61
C ASN A 446 -35.79 -16.24 -6.05
N THR A 447 -35.85 -17.16 -7.03
CA THR A 447 -35.55 -16.85 -8.44
C THR A 447 -36.43 -15.76 -9.04
N ARG A 448 -37.73 -15.74 -8.73
CA ARG A 448 -38.67 -14.75 -9.31
C ARG A 448 -38.39 -13.34 -8.81
N GLU A 449 -38.23 -13.19 -7.49
CA GLU A 449 -37.89 -11.90 -6.86
C GLU A 449 -36.50 -11.44 -7.30
N ARG A 450 -35.52 -12.33 -7.36
CA ARG A 450 -34.16 -12.05 -7.82
C ARG A 450 -34.18 -11.46 -9.22
N LEU A 451 -34.80 -12.15 -10.18
CA LEU A 451 -34.87 -11.68 -11.58
C LEU A 451 -35.58 -10.34 -11.72
N ALA A 452 -36.72 -10.17 -11.05
CA ALA A 452 -37.48 -8.92 -11.07
C ALA A 452 -36.69 -7.75 -10.48
N ALA A 453 -36.11 -7.92 -9.28
CA ALA A 453 -35.33 -6.91 -8.61
C ALA A 453 -34.04 -6.59 -9.37
N SER A 454 -33.30 -7.63 -9.83
CA SER A 454 -32.06 -7.44 -10.60
C SER A 454 -32.31 -6.68 -11.89
N ASN A 455 -33.37 -7.04 -12.64
CA ASN A 455 -33.73 -6.32 -13.86
C ASN A 455 -34.10 -4.86 -13.59
N ALA A 456 -34.85 -4.56 -12.54
CA ALA A 456 -35.20 -3.20 -12.16
C ALA A 456 -33.97 -2.37 -11.78
N ILE A 457 -33.10 -2.92 -10.90
CA ILE A 457 -31.85 -2.30 -10.44
C ILE A 457 -30.94 -1.98 -11.64
N LEU A 458 -30.63 -2.97 -12.45
CA LEU A 458 -29.71 -2.82 -13.57
C LEU A 458 -30.28 -1.91 -14.67
N SER A 459 -31.58 -1.96 -14.92
CA SER A 459 -32.25 -1.05 -15.84
C SER A 459 -32.20 0.41 -15.38
N TYR A 460 -32.26 0.66 -14.07
CA TYR A 460 -32.11 1.99 -13.49
C TYR A 460 -30.65 2.46 -13.59
N MET A 461 -29.69 1.64 -13.13
CA MET A 461 -28.27 2.02 -13.09
C MET A 461 -27.72 2.39 -14.49
N VAL A 462 -28.08 1.67 -15.55
CA VAL A 462 -27.56 1.93 -16.91
C VAL A 462 -28.05 3.25 -17.50
N GLN A 463 -29.14 3.83 -16.98
CA GLN A 463 -29.65 5.13 -17.41
C GLN A 463 -28.87 6.30 -16.83
N LYS A 464 -28.18 6.08 -15.71
CA LYS A 464 -27.35 7.07 -15.04
C LYS A 464 -25.96 7.17 -15.66
N GLN A 465 -25.15 8.11 -15.20
CA GLN A 465 -23.74 8.21 -15.60
C GLN A 465 -22.92 7.13 -14.88
N GLY A 466 -22.24 6.30 -15.65
CA GLY A 466 -21.39 5.25 -15.12
C GLY A 466 -21.20 4.09 -16.08
N PHE A 467 -20.27 3.22 -15.73
CA PHE A 467 -19.97 1.99 -16.44
C PHE A 467 -20.40 0.80 -15.57
N LEU A 468 -21.04 -0.18 -16.18
CA LEU A 468 -21.51 -1.37 -15.47
C LEU A 468 -20.91 -2.62 -16.12
N LEU A 469 -20.19 -3.40 -15.32
CA LEU A 469 -19.65 -4.70 -15.70
C LEU A 469 -20.23 -5.76 -14.78
N ILE A 470 -21.09 -6.61 -15.32
CA ILE A 470 -21.92 -7.52 -14.55
C ILE A 470 -21.68 -8.95 -15.05
N ALA A 471 -21.50 -9.90 -14.15
CA ALA A 471 -21.57 -11.31 -14.46
C ALA A 471 -22.85 -11.92 -13.92
N THR A 472 -23.45 -12.82 -14.70
CA THR A 472 -24.59 -13.64 -14.27
C THR A 472 -24.64 -14.96 -15.02
N HIS A 473 -25.18 -15.96 -14.36
CA HIS A 473 -25.54 -17.23 -15.01
C HIS A 473 -27.03 -17.30 -15.39
N ASP A 474 -27.83 -16.29 -15.02
CA ASP A 474 -29.26 -16.22 -15.32
C ASP A 474 -29.52 -15.73 -16.74
N LEU A 475 -29.73 -16.63 -17.68
CA LEU A 475 -29.98 -16.29 -19.09
C LEU A 475 -31.27 -15.47 -19.27
N GLU A 476 -32.29 -15.67 -18.45
CA GLU A 476 -33.52 -14.87 -18.47
C GLU A 476 -33.23 -13.40 -18.23
N LEU A 477 -32.36 -13.08 -17.25
CA LEU A 477 -31.90 -11.72 -16.97
C LEU A 477 -31.12 -11.13 -18.14
N VAL A 478 -30.24 -11.93 -18.76
CA VAL A 478 -29.46 -11.50 -19.94
C VAL A 478 -30.37 -11.13 -21.09
N TYR A 479 -31.39 -11.97 -21.38
CA TYR A 479 -32.36 -11.66 -22.44
C TYR A 479 -33.20 -10.41 -22.16
N ALA A 480 -33.56 -10.17 -20.88
CA ALA A 480 -34.27 -8.96 -20.48
C ALA A 480 -33.42 -7.68 -20.65
N LEU A 481 -32.09 -7.79 -20.49
CA LEU A 481 -31.16 -6.67 -20.55
C LEU A 481 -30.52 -6.45 -21.94
N LYS A 482 -30.62 -7.37 -22.89
CA LYS A 482 -29.87 -7.38 -24.16
C LYS A 482 -29.98 -6.11 -25.01
N ASN A 483 -31.06 -5.34 -24.84
CA ASN A 483 -31.28 -4.09 -25.59
C ASN A 483 -30.63 -2.87 -24.95
N ARG A 484 -30.13 -3.01 -23.71
CA ARG A 484 -29.53 -1.93 -22.89
C ARG A 484 -28.08 -2.18 -22.58
N TYR A 485 -27.64 -3.44 -22.64
CA TYR A 485 -26.31 -3.91 -22.31
C TYR A 485 -25.70 -4.65 -23.50
N ASP A 486 -24.41 -4.41 -23.74
CA ASP A 486 -23.62 -5.30 -24.59
C ASP A 486 -23.45 -6.66 -23.87
N THR A 487 -23.55 -7.75 -24.63
CA THR A 487 -23.42 -9.10 -24.07
C THR A 487 -22.12 -9.73 -24.51
N TYR A 488 -21.44 -10.36 -23.56
CA TYR A 488 -20.23 -11.14 -23.80
C TYR A 488 -20.31 -12.46 -23.05
N TYR A 489 -19.53 -13.43 -23.49
CA TYR A 489 -19.49 -14.74 -22.85
C TYR A 489 -18.09 -15.32 -22.85
N PHE A 490 -17.86 -16.20 -21.88
CA PHE A 490 -16.74 -17.11 -21.85
C PHE A 490 -17.19 -18.50 -22.24
N ASP A 491 -16.51 -19.06 -23.24
CA ASP A 491 -16.80 -20.38 -23.78
C ASP A 491 -16.12 -21.48 -22.94
N SER A 492 -16.63 -22.69 -23.06
CA SER A 492 -16.03 -23.92 -22.57
C SER A 492 -16.16 -24.98 -23.64
N GLN A 493 -15.10 -25.72 -23.88
CA GLN A 493 -15.03 -26.75 -24.88
C GLN A 493 -14.96 -28.11 -24.18
N VAL A 494 -15.96 -28.93 -24.44
CA VAL A 494 -16.01 -30.31 -23.93
C VAL A 494 -15.25 -31.19 -24.93
N HIS A 495 -14.21 -31.84 -24.47
CA HIS A 495 -13.51 -32.91 -25.18
C HIS A 495 -13.84 -34.24 -24.52
N GLU A 496 -13.66 -35.36 -25.20
CA GLU A 496 -14.09 -36.72 -24.76
C GLU A 496 -13.73 -37.11 -23.32
N LYS A 497 -12.73 -36.46 -22.70
CA LYS A 497 -12.28 -36.76 -21.33
C LYS A 497 -11.94 -35.52 -20.49
N ASP A 498 -12.21 -34.30 -20.99
CA ASP A 498 -11.83 -33.08 -20.25
C ASP A 498 -12.67 -31.88 -20.69
N ILE A 499 -12.79 -30.87 -19.82
CA ILE A 499 -13.38 -29.58 -20.17
C ILE A 499 -12.27 -28.54 -20.22
N VAL A 500 -12.01 -28.02 -21.39
CA VAL A 500 -11.03 -26.96 -21.62
C VAL A 500 -11.71 -25.61 -21.59
N PHE A 501 -11.20 -24.72 -20.75
CA PHE A 501 -11.60 -23.33 -20.68
C PHE A 501 -10.57 -22.46 -21.40
N PRO A 502 -10.89 -21.91 -22.59
CA PRO A 502 -9.95 -21.05 -23.34
C PRO A 502 -9.66 -19.72 -22.66
N TYR A 503 -10.48 -19.32 -21.69
CA TYR A 503 -10.42 -18.04 -20.97
C TYR A 503 -10.42 -16.82 -21.90
N LYS A 504 -11.05 -16.97 -23.09
CA LYS A 504 -11.22 -15.91 -24.09
C LYS A 504 -12.63 -15.38 -24.07
N ILE A 505 -12.76 -14.04 -23.93
CA ILE A 505 -14.03 -13.34 -23.99
C ILE A 505 -14.51 -13.26 -25.46
N ARG A 506 -15.80 -13.48 -25.68
CA ARG A 506 -16.44 -13.37 -27.00
C ARG A 506 -17.70 -12.53 -26.89
N ARG A 507 -18.06 -11.80 -27.94
CA ARG A 507 -19.34 -11.08 -28.05
C ARG A 507 -20.49 -12.05 -28.26
N GLY A 508 -21.62 -11.80 -27.58
CA GLY A 508 -22.83 -12.59 -27.69
C GLY A 508 -23.27 -13.21 -26.38
N ILE A 509 -24.18 -14.16 -26.44
CA ILE A 509 -24.73 -14.90 -25.32
C ILE A 509 -24.28 -16.36 -25.42
N VAL A 510 -23.91 -16.99 -24.31
CA VAL A 510 -23.52 -18.41 -24.30
C VAL A 510 -24.66 -19.30 -24.78
N GLY A 511 -24.37 -20.18 -25.74
CA GLY A 511 -25.40 -21.06 -26.33
C GLY A 511 -25.69 -22.35 -25.57
N LYS A 512 -24.76 -22.83 -24.72
CA LYS A 512 -24.89 -24.09 -23.96
C LYS A 512 -24.31 -23.94 -22.55
N THR A 513 -24.92 -24.62 -21.60
CA THR A 513 -24.43 -24.79 -20.23
C THR A 513 -23.83 -26.19 -20.08
N ASN A 514 -22.74 -26.33 -19.33
CA ASN A 514 -21.94 -27.57 -19.27
C ASN A 514 -22.09 -28.32 -17.94
N ALA A 515 -23.08 -27.98 -17.12
CA ALA A 515 -23.20 -28.60 -15.78
C ALA A 515 -23.43 -30.12 -15.88
N ILE A 516 -24.26 -30.57 -16.83
CA ILE A 516 -24.56 -31.98 -17.01
C ILE A 516 -23.36 -32.70 -17.65
N ASP A 517 -22.68 -32.06 -18.61
CA ASP A 517 -21.48 -32.61 -19.24
C ASP A 517 -20.34 -32.79 -18.19
N LEU A 518 -20.24 -31.89 -17.21
CA LEU A 518 -19.34 -32.03 -16.06
C LEU A 518 -19.70 -33.23 -15.16
N MET A 519 -21.00 -33.50 -14.95
CA MET A 519 -21.43 -34.67 -14.16
C MET A 519 -21.06 -35.96 -14.87
N GLU A 520 -21.25 -36.04 -16.19
CA GLU A 520 -20.84 -37.20 -17.01
C GLU A 520 -19.31 -37.42 -16.95
N LEU A 521 -18.55 -36.37 -17.02
CA LEU A 521 -17.09 -36.40 -16.99
C LEU A 521 -16.53 -36.84 -15.61
N LEU A 522 -17.31 -36.64 -14.53
CA LEU A 522 -17.01 -37.07 -13.19
C LEU A 522 -17.63 -38.45 -12.85
N ASP A 523 -18.01 -39.22 -13.87
CA ASP A 523 -18.59 -40.58 -13.76
C ASP A 523 -19.84 -40.65 -12.89
N PHE A 524 -20.72 -39.62 -12.93
CA PHE A 524 -22.05 -39.73 -12.33
C PHE A 524 -22.85 -40.80 -13.06
N PRO A 525 -23.74 -41.53 -12.34
CA PRO A 525 -24.58 -42.55 -12.97
C PRO A 525 -25.38 -42.00 -14.16
N GLU A 526 -25.37 -42.73 -15.27
CA GLU A 526 -26.06 -42.35 -16.53
C GLU A 526 -27.54 -42.02 -16.31
N GLU A 527 -28.19 -42.75 -15.40
CA GLU A 527 -29.59 -42.49 -15.03
C GLU A 527 -29.82 -41.07 -14.54
N ILE A 528 -28.88 -40.48 -13.77
CA ILE A 528 -28.95 -39.12 -13.22
C ILE A 528 -28.74 -38.12 -14.33
N THR A 529 -27.70 -38.30 -15.15
CA THR A 529 -27.32 -37.35 -16.21
C THR A 529 -28.37 -37.35 -17.33
N ASP A 530 -28.93 -38.52 -17.68
CA ASP A 530 -30.01 -38.64 -18.64
C ASP A 530 -31.32 -38.00 -18.15
N GLN A 531 -31.65 -38.17 -16.86
CA GLN A 531 -32.80 -37.50 -16.27
C GLN A 531 -32.63 -35.99 -16.33
N ALA A 532 -31.47 -35.47 -15.92
CA ALA A 532 -31.16 -34.05 -15.96
C ALA A 532 -31.25 -33.46 -17.40
N ARG A 533 -30.76 -34.20 -18.42
CA ARG A 533 -30.85 -33.77 -19.82
C ARG A 533 -32.32 -33.71 -20.31
N ARG A 534 -33.13 -34.67 -19.90
CA ARG A 534 -34.59 -34.70 -20.26
C ARG A 534 -35.34 -33.51 -19.61
N GLU A 535 -34.97 -33.13 -18.41
CA GLU A 535 -35.62 -31.99 -17.72
C GLU A 535 -35.21 -30.66 -18.32
N VAL A 536 -33.94 -30.48 -18.69
CA VAL A 536 -33.45 -29.25 -19.38
C VAL A 536 -34.05 -29.14 -20.77
N GLY A 537 -34.25 -30.25 -21.52
CA GLY A 537 -34.84 -30.23 -22.84
C GLY A 537 -36.37 -29.99 -22.86
N LYS A 538 -37.05 -29.99 -21.72
CA LYS A 538 -38.48 -29.69 -21.55
C LYS A 538 -38.79 -28.22 -21.29
N ARG A 539 -37.77 -27.39 -21.02
CA ARG A 539 -37.86 -25.94 -20.84
C ARG A 539 -37.42 -25.21 -22.09
#